data_ed348a91cbdda2986507fb47cc19f614
#
_entry.id   ed348a91cbdda2986507fb47cc19f614
#
_cell.length_a   1.000
_cell.length_b   1.000
_cell.length_c   1.000
_cell.angle_alpha   90.00
_cell.angle_beta   90.00
_cell.angle_gamma   90.00
#
_symmetry.space_group_name_H-M   'P 1'
#
loop_
_entity.id
_entity.type
_entity.pdbx_description
1 polymer ?
#
loop_
_entity_poly.entity_id
_entity_poly.type
_entity_poly.pdbx_seq_one_letter_code
_entity_poly.pdbx_strand_id
1 'polypeptide(L)'
;MKTTIQVLVLIISFLNLFGQKNGTIKIDDNSFIYWEIEQFDTSKHTFEYCLESDLKYLCKIDKQDWFGSDRGLDFPKNELKKLEISISQTRIPLETSQMFNPNFSGALFESQFELKRFKDHYILFAFFSDGAGSYSAHWKIENGKSERIVLSIEEEFFEWQLE
;
A
#
# COMPACT_ATOMS: atom_id res chain seq x y z
N MET A 1 -26.33 -31.92 -51.15
CA MET A 1 -26.46 -31.06 -49.96
C MET A 1 -25.23 -31.32 -49.05
N LYS A 2 -24.30 -30.38 -49.01
CA LYS A 2 -23.14 -30.46 -48.09
C LYS A 2 -23.42 -29.51 -46.90
N THR A 3 -23.61 -30.10 -45.72
CA THR A 3 -23.88 -29.36 -44.50
C THR A 3 -22.54 -28.95 -43.89
N THR A 4 -22.23 -27.68 -43.98
CA THR A 4 -21.01 -27.11 -43.34
C THR A 4 -21.30 -26.87 -41.87
N ILE A 5 -20.67 -27.64 -41.00
CA ILE A 5 -20.70 -27.41 -39.56
C ILE A 5 -19.71 -26.31 -39.23
N GLN A 6 -20.19 -25.12 -38.88
CA GLN A 6 -19.37 -24.07 -38.27
C GLN A 6 -19.13 -24.40 -36.81
N VAL A 7 -17.89 -24.77 -36.49
CA VAL A 7 -17.44 -24.89 -35.08
C VAL A 7 -17.10 -23.49 -34.60
N LEU A 8 -17.98 -22.93 -33.79
CA LEU A 8 -17.74 -21.68 -33.05
C LEU A 8 -16.75 -21.96 -31.90
N VAL A 9 -15.49 -21.67 -32.12
CA VAL A 9 -14.49 -21.74 -31.04
C VAL A 9 -14.65 -20.53 -30.14
N LEU A 10 -15.29 -20.72 -29.01
CA LEU A 10 -15.42 -19.72 -27.95
C LEU A 10 -14.06 -19.63 -27.23
N ILE A 11 -13.23 -18.69 -27.62
CA ILE A 11 -12.00 -18.36 -26.89
C ILE A 11 -12.44 -17.60 -25.64
N ILE A 12 -12.63 -18.32 -24.54
CA ILE A 12 -12.78 -17.73 -23.22
C ILE A 12 -11.38 -17.26 -22.80
N SER A 13 -11.09 -16.00 -23.06
CA SER A 13 -9.97 -15.32 -22.47
C SER A 13 -10.23 -15.27 -20.96
N PHE A 14 -9.61 -16.16 -20.21
CA PHE A 14 -9.45 -16.01 -18.77
C PHE A 14 -8.54 -14.79 -18.57
N LEU A 15 -9.09 -13.60 -18.62
CA LEU A 15 -8.51 -12.43 -18.02
C LEU A 15 -8.38 -12.77 -16.54
N ASN A 16 -7.15 -12.95 -16.07
CA ASN A 16 -6.84 -13.02 -14.64
C ASN A 16 -7.34 -11.73 -14.03
N LEU A 17 -8.56 -11.76 -13.47
CA LEU A 17 -9.12 -10.72 -12.62
C LEU A 17 -8.45 -10.77 -11.24
N PHE A 18 -7.14 -10.75 -11.17
CA PHE A 18 -6.44 -10.27 -9.99
C PHE A 18 -6.45 -8.74 -10.11
N GLY A 19 -7.63 -8.19 -9.79
CA GLY A 19 -7.91 -6.80 -10.09
C GLY A 19 -7.17 -5.89 -9.13
N GLN A 20 -6.51 -4.89 -9.70
CA GLN A 20 -6.28 -3.62 -9.07
C GLN A 20 -7.47 -3.26 -8.19
N LYS A 21 -7.23 -3.13 -6.89
CA LYS A 21 -8.26 -2.72 -5.94
C LYS A 21 -8.10 -1.24 -5.64
N ASN A 22 -9.17 -0.52 -5.60
CA ASN A 22 -9.17 0.90 -5.25
C ASN A 22 -10.38 1.24 -4.38
N GLY A 23 -10.30 2.36 -3.71
CA GLY A 23 -11.39 2.82 -2.86
C GLY A 23 -11.22 4.25 -2.38
N THR A 24 -12.22 4.66 -1.61
CA THR A 24 -12.26 5.96 -0.95
C THR A 24 -12.62 5.74 0.51
N ILE A 25 -11.90 6.41 1.41
CA ILE A 25 -12.13 6.40 2.85
C ILE A 25 -12.46 7.84 3.26
N LYS A 26 -13.51 8.02 4.03
CA LYS A 26 -13.83 9.30 4.67
C LYS A 26 -13.07 9.37 6.00
N ILE A 27 -12.27 10.42 6.19
CA ILE A 27 -11.58 10.68 7.45
C ILE A 27 -12.41 11.64 8.32
N ASP A 28 -12.89 12.72 7.72
CA ASP A 28 -13.81 13.69 8.34
C ASP A 28 -14.74 14.29 7.28
N ASP A 29 -15.53 15.31 7.63
CA ASP A 29 -16.51 15.92 6.71
C ASP A 29 -15.88 16.59 5.49
N ASN A 30 -14.60 16.97 5.57
CA ASN A 30 -13.90 17.71 4.51
C ASN A 30 -12.65 16.96 4.00
N SER A 31 -12.36 15.76 4.54
CA SER A 31 -11.13 15.04 4.24
C SER A 31 -11.40 13.59 3.83
N PHE A 32 -10.80 13.17 2.71
CA PHE A 32 -10.98 11.86 2.13
C PHE A 32 -9.63 11.29 1.66
N ILE A 33 -9.43 10.00 1.84
CA ILE A 33 -8.31 9.24 1.28
C ILE A 33 -8.81 8.49 0.03
N TYR A 34 -8.05 8.57 -1.05
CA TYR A 34 -8.22 7.77 -2.26
C TYR A 34 -7.02 6.87 -2.41
N TRP A 35 -7.25 5.59 -2.59
CA TRP A 35 -6.19 4.61 -2.64
C TRP A 35 -6.35 3.62 -3.79
N GLU A 36 -5.23 3.06 -4.21
CA GLU A 36 -5.13 2.03 -5.24
C GLU A 36 -4.03 1.04 -4.85
N ILE A 37 -4.39 -0.24 -4.79
CA ILE A 37 -3.49 -1.35 -4.52
C ILE A 37 -3.41 -2.20 -5.77
N GLU A 38 -2.19 -2.57 -6.18
CA GLU A 38 -1.96 -3.51 -7.29
C GLU A 38 -1.23 -4.77 -6.80
N GLN A 39 -1.26 -5.82 -7.61
CA GLN A 39 -0.49 -7.02 -7.35
C GLN A 39 1.01 -6.68 -7.50
N PHE A 40 1.82 -7.18 -6.57
CA PHE A 40 3.27 -6.99 -6.62
C PHE A 40 3.87 -7.70 -7.83
N ASP A 41 4.63 -6.97 -8.63
CA ASP A 41 5.27 -7.48 -9.85
C ASP A 41 6.78 -7.60 -9.63
N THR A 42 7.24 -8.81 -9.32
CA THR A 42 8.65 -9.10 -9.06
C THR A 42 9.58 -8.69 -10.20
N SER A 43 9.09 -8.58 -11.42
CA SER A 43 9.92 -8.19 -12.58
C SER A 43 10.35 -6.72 -12.58
N LYS A 44 9.70 -5.89 -11.76
CA LYS A 44 9.96 -4.45 -11.64
C LYS A 44 10.92 -4.08 -10.51
N HIS A 45 11.34 -5.07 -9.70
CA HIS A 45 12.08 -4.83 -8.47
C HIS A 45 13.41 -5.59 -8.43
N THR A 46 14.34 -5.09 -7.64
CA THR A 46 15.60 -5.75 -7.28
C THR A 46 15.53 -6.26 -5.85
N PHE A 47 16.20 -7.38 -5.56
CA PHE A 47 16.09 -8.08 -4.28
C PHE A 47 17.44 -8.35 -3.66
N GLU A 48 17.56 -8.08 -2.36
CA GLU A 48 18.71 -8.49 -1.57
C GLU A 48 18.25 -9.45 -0.47
N TYR A 49 19.08 -10.48 -0.24
CA TYR A 49 18.82 -11.51 0.76
C TYR A 49 19.85 -11.45 1.85
N CYS A 50 19.40 -11.57 3.09
CA CYS A 50 20.22 -11.66 4.28
C CYS A 50 20.19 -13.08 4.85
N LEU A 51 21.11 -13.37 5.78
CA LEU A 51 21.21 -14.61 6.52
C LEU A 51 21.16 -14.30 8.01
N GLU A 52 20.25 -14.95 8.71
CA GLU A 52 20.17 -14.91 10.16
C GLU A 52 20.00 -16.35 10.69
N SER A 53 20.94 -16.82 11.51
CA SER A 53 20.91 -18.18 12.09
C SER A 53 20.62 -19.28 11.05
N ASP A 54 21.31 -19.22 9.89
CA ASP A 54 21.15 -20.13 8.73
C ASP A 54 19.81 -19.96 7.96
N LEU A 55 18.94 -19.06 8.35
CA LEU A 55 17.74 -18.72 7.62
C LEU A 55 18.03 -17.61 6.60
N LYS A 56 17.84 -17.91 5.31
CA LYS A 56 17.91 -16.92 4.24
C LYS A 56 16.54 -16.24 4.10
N TYR A 57 16.53 -14.93 4.17
CA TYR A 57 15.30 -14.13 4.03
C TYR A 57 15.50 -12.91 3.12
N LEU A 58 14.43 -12.41 2.54
CA LEU A 58 14.42 -11.18 1.76
C LEU A 58 14.51 -10.01 2.73
N CYS A 59 15.62 -9.26 2.71
CA CYS A 59 15.81 -8.13 3.61
C CYS A 59 15.64 -6.78 2.92
N LYS A 60 15.85 -6.70 1.59
CA LYS A 60 15.65 -5.44 0.87
C LYS A 60 14.95 -5.64 -0.46
N ILE A 61 14.13 -4.65 -0.79
CA ILE A 61 13.54 -4.45 -2.11
C ILE A 61 14.03 -3.08 -2.61
N ASP A 62 14.62 -3.03 -3.81
CA ASP A 62 15.18 -1.82 -4.42
C ASP A 62 16.20 -1.11 -3.51
N LYS A 63 17.05 -1.90 -2.84
CA LYS A 63 18.12 -1.46 -1.93
C LYS A 63 17.64 -0.79 -0.62
N GLN A 64 16.34 -0.81 -0.35
CA GLN A 64 15.76 -0.30 0.89
C GLN A 64 15.19 -1.47 1.71
N ASP A 65 15.19 -1.32 3.02
CA ASP A 65 14.58 -2.30 3.92
C ASP A 65 13.10 -2.45 3.56
N TRP A 66 12.64 -3.70 3.49
CA TRP A 66 11.25 -3.91 3.17
C TRP A 66 10.41 -4.23 4.40
N PHE A 67 9.21 -3.69 4.42
CA PHE A 67 8.22 -3.85 5.47
C PHE A 67 7.00 -4.62 4.95
N GLY A 68 6.15 -5.09 5.86
CA GLY A 68 4.94 -5.82 5.50
C GLY A 68 5.11 -7.35 5.50
N SER A 69 6.14 -7.86 6.20
CA SER A 69 6.35 -9.29 6.42
C SER A 69 7.04 -9.55 7.75
N ASP A 70 6.63 -10.60 8.46
CA ASP A 70 7.22 -10.99 9.73
C ASP A 70 8.67 -11.43 9.63
N ARG A 71 9.03 -12.10 8.51
CA ARG A 71 10.34 -12.74 8.36
C ARG A 71 10.97 -12.60 6.99
N GLY A 72 10.34 -11.91 6.05
CA GLY A 72 10.86 -11.79 4.69
C GLY A 72 11.03 -13.12 3.95
N LEU A 73 10.23 -14.14 4.27
CA LEU A 73 10.35 -15.46 3.64
C LEU A 73 9.70 -15.50 2.25
N ASP A 74 8.66 -14.69 2.06
CA ASP A 74 7.90 -14.58 0.83
C ASP A 74 8.04 -13.17 0.23
N PHE A 75 7.82 -13.06 -1.06
CA PHE A 75 7.64 -11.75 -1.71
C PHE A 75 6.35 -11.07 -1.25
N PRO A 76 6.28 -9.73 -1.33
CA PRO A 76 5.03 -9.02 -1.17
C PRO A 76 3.94 -9.58 -2.09
N LYS A 77 2.71 -9.61 -1.64
CA LYS A 77 1.54 -10.01 -2.45
C LYS A 77 0.99 -8.85 -3.25
N ASN A 78 1.08 -7.67 -2.68
CA ASN A 78 0.58 -6.44 -3.29
C ASN A 78 1.43 -5.23 -2.86
N GLU A 79 1.20 -4.12 -3.55
CA GLU A 79 1.85 -2.84 -3.27
C GLU A 79 0.84 -1.69 -3.35
N LEU A 80 1.09 -0.66 -2.57
CA LEU A 80 0.28 0.57 -2.59
C LEU A 80 0.70 1.41 -3.79
N LYS A 81 -0.07 1.30 -4.87
CA LYS A 81 0.21 1.99 -6.13
C LYS A 81 -0.02 3.49 -6.04
N LYS A 82 -1.06 3.87 -5.32
CA LYS A 82 -1.50 5.25 -5.23
C LYS A 82 -2.14 5.50 -3.88
N LEU A 83 -1.79 6.63 -3.30
CA LEU A 83 -2.46 7.22 -2.15
C LEU A 83 -2.59 8.73 -2.36
N GLU A 84 -3.77 9.25 -2.18
CA GLU A 84 -4.03 10.68 -2.23
C GLU A 84 -4.91 11.08 -1.05
N ILE A 85 -4.69 12.24 -0.50
CA ILE A 85 -5.62 12.87 0.43
C ILE A 85 -6.30 14.07 -0.23
N SER A 86 -7.62 14.21 -0.01
CA SER A 86 -8.34 15.43 -0.32
C SER A 86 -8.64 16.17 0.97
N ILE A 87 -8.26 17.43 1.07
CA ILE A 87 -8.58 18.32 2.18
C ILE A 87 -9.27 19.54 1.57
N SER A 88 -10.52 19.82 1.99
CA SER A 88 -11.30 20.93 1.46
C SER A 88 -11.30 20.98 -0.07
N GLN A 89 -11.55 19.83 -0.73
CA GLN A 89 -11.60 19.61 -2.19
C GLN A 89 -10.25 19.69 -2.93
N THR A 90 -9.15 19.97 -2.26
CA THR A 90 -7.81 19.92 -2.88
C THR A 90 -7.24 18.53 -2.73
N ARG A 91 -6.97 17.86 -3.87
CA ARG A 91 -6.29 16.56 -3.89
C ARG A 91 -4.77 16.70 -3.87
N ILE A 92 -4.13 15.96 -3.01
CA ILE A 92 -2.70 16.00 -2.75
C ILE A 92 -2.17 14.56 -2.83
N PRO A 93 -1.28 14.24 -3.77
CA PRO A 93 -0.67 12.93 -3.84
C PRO A 93 0.27 12.72 -2.65
N LEU A 94 0.33 11.48 -2.17
CA LEU A 94 1.20 11.03 -1.09
C LEU A 94 2.25 10.06 -1.65
N GLU A 95 3.47 10.15 -1.15
CA GLU A 95 4.57 9.24 -1.51
C GLU A 95 4.25 7.82 -1.05
N THR A 96 4.27 6.84 -1.97
CA THR A 96 3.91 5.43 -1.73
C THR A 96 5.04 4.44 -2.02
N SER A 97 6.22 4.89 -2.43
CA SER A 97 7.34 3.98 -2.65
C SER A 97 7.66 3.15 -1.41
N GLN A 98 8.04 1.89 -1.59
CA GLN A 98 8.36 0.94 -0.53
C GLN A 98 7.19 0.56 0.40
N MET A 99 5.95 0.82 -0.02
CA MET A 99 4.76 0.48 0.77
C MET A 99 4.13 -0.82 0.26
N PHE A 100 4.68 -1.93 0.73
CA PHE A 100 4.27 -3.28 0.34
C PHE A 100 3.31 -3.88 1.36
N ASN A 101 2.44 -4.80 0.92
CA ASN A 101 1.42 -5.45 1.75
C ASN A 101 0.67 -4.46 2.65
N PRO A 102 0.13 -3.34 2.13
CA PRO A 102 -0.48 -2.31 2.97
C PRO A 102 -1.68 -2.84 3.77
N ASN A 103 -2.30 -3.93 3.30
CA ASN A 103 -3.28 -4.71 4.03
C ASN A 103 -3.45 -6.09 3.36
N PHE A 104 -3.48 -7.17 4.14
CA PHE A 104 -3.60 -8.54 3.63
C PHE A 104 -4.95 -8.83 2.96
N SER A 105 -6.00 -8.11 3.31
CA SER A 105 -7.31 -8.19 2.62
C SER A 105 -7.27 -7.59 1.22
N GLY A 106 -6.25 -6.79 0.92
CA GLY A 106 -6.13 -6.00 -0.31
C GLY A 106 -7.11 -4.82 -0.37
N ALA A 107 -7.60 -4.33 0.78
CA ALA A 107 -8.40 -3.12 0.90
C ALA A 107 -7.92 -2.33 2.12
N LEU A 108 -7.99 -1.00 2.06
CA LEU A 108 -7.69 -0.12 3.19
C LEU A 108 -8.97 0.28 3.92
N PHE A 109 -8.86 0.55 5.22
CA PHE A 109 -9.96 0.88 6.11
C PHE A 109 -9.69 2.21 6.84
N GLU A 110 -10.76 2.87 7.29
CA GLU A 110 -10.71 4.13 8.03
C GLU A 110 -9.80 4.04 9.26
N SER A 111 -9.88 2.95 10.01
CA SER A 111 -9.06 2.73 11.22
C SER A 111 -7.55 2.70 10.98
N GLN A 112 -7.10 2.62 9.73
CA GLN A 112 -5.69 2.69 9.38
C GLN A 112 -5.14 4.13 9.30
N PHE A 113 -5.99 5.15 9.43
CA PHE A 113 -5.62 6.54 9.17
C PHE A 113 -6.09 7.48 10.28
N GLU A 114 -5.26 8.47 10.60
CA GLU A 114 -5.61 9.61 11.45
C GLU A 114 -5.04 10.90 10.85
N LEU A 115 -5.86 11.93 10.73
CA LEU A 115 -5.45 13.25 10.27
C LEU A 115 -5.46 14.24 11.43
N LYS A 116 -4.28 14.66 11.87
CA LYS A 116 -4.13 15.70 12.91
C LYS A 116 -3.83 17.06 12.26
N ARG A 117 -4.55 18.09 12.69
CA ARG A 117 -4.34 19.46 12.24
C ARG A 117 -3.46 20.22 13.23
N PHE A 118 -2.42 20.84 12.71
CA PHE A 118 -1.56 21.80 13.42
C PHE A 118 -1.86 23.22 12.93
N LYS A 119 -1.15 24.21 13.49
CA LYS A 119 -1.40 25.63 13.19
C LYS A 119 -1.28 25.96 11.70
N ASP A 120 -0.28 25.43 11.03
CA ASP A 120 0.14 25.77 9.66
C ASP A 120 0.21 24.57 8.70
N HIS A 121 0.01 23.33 9.21
CA HIS A 121 0.07 22.11 8.43
C HIS A 121 -0.84 21.03 9.01
N TYR A 122 -0.95 19.92 8.27
CA TYR A 122 -1.56 18.67 8.74
C TYR A 122 -0.48 17.56 8.78
N ILE A 123 -0.68 16.59 9.65
CA ILE A 123 0.02 15.31 9.58
C ILE A 123 -1.03 14.21 9.41
N LEU A 124 -0.86 13.45 8.33
CA LEU A 124 -1.58 12.21 8.15
C LEU A 124 -0.71 11.08 8.70
N PHE A 125 -1.23 10.39 9.70
CA PHE A 125 -0.70 9.15 10.24
C PHE A 125 -1.37 7.98 9.55
N ALA A 126 -0.60 6.94 9.25
CA ALA A 126 -1.18 5.72 8.72
C ALA A 126 -0.43 4.48 9.22
N PHE A 127 -1.20 3.40 9.40
CA PHE A 127 -0.74 2.10 9.82
C PHE A 127 -1.06 1.06 8.76
N PHE A 128 -0.09 0.24 8.40
CA PHE A 128 -0.21 -0.72 7.33
C PHE A 128 0.23 -2.11 7.76
N SER A 129 -0.23 -3.13 7.00
CA SER A 129 0.01 -4.54 7.26
C SER A 129 -0.68 -5.02 8.55
N ASP A 130 -0.21 -6.10 9.14
CA ASP A 130 -0.62 -6.60 10.46
C ASP A 130 0.49 -7.43 11.12
N GLY A 131 0.32 -7.73 12.41
CA GLY A 131 1.27 -8.53 13.18
C GLY A 131 2.68 -7.95 13.16
N ALA A 132 3.69 -8.82 13.12
CA ALA A 132 5.09 -8.41 13.17
C ALA A 132 5.59 -7.73 11.88
N GLY A 133 4.79 -7.80 10.80
CA GLY A 133 5.07 -7.08 9.55
C GLY A 133 4.50 -5.68 9.50
N SER A 134 3.90 -5.19 10.57
CA SER A 134 3.27 -3.86 10.60
C SER A 134 4.28 -2.74 10.46
N TYR A 135 3.88 -1.68 9.78
CA TYR A 135 4.67 -0.47 9.62
C TYR A 135 3.80 0.78 9.63
N SER A 136 4.38 1.89 10.04
CA SER A 136 3.74 3.21 10.05
C SER A 136 4.32 4.10 8.97
N ALA A 137 3.48 4.93 8.37
CA ALA A 137 3.90 5.99 7.47
C ALA A 137 3.20 7.30 7.82
N HIS A 138 3.98 8.39 7.90
CA HIS A 138 3.44 9.71 8.22
C HIS A 138 3.77 10.69 7.10
N TRP A 139 2.81 11.54 6.74
CA TRP A 139 3.01 12.61 5.76
C TRP A 139 2.69 13.96 6.39
N LYS A 140 3.66 14.89 6.29
CA LYS A 140 3.39 16.30 6.51
C LYS A 140 2.74 16.87 5.27
N ILE A 141 1.64 17.61 5.45
CA ILE A 141 0.86 18.23 4.38
C ILE A 141 0.79 19.72 4.64
N GLU A 142 1.37 20.49 3.74
CA GLU A 142 1.51 21.93 3.87
C GLU A 142 1.45 22.60 2.49
N ASN A 143 0.72 23.71 2.37
CA ASN A 143 0.61 24.49 1.13
C ASN A 143 0.25 23.67 -0.12
N GLY A 144 -0.66 22.66 0.04
CA GLY A 144 -1.11 21.81 -1.07
C GLY A 144 -0.06 20.78 -1.55
N LYS A 145 0.98 20.53 -0.77
CA LYS A 145 2.03 19.52 -1.03
C LYS A 145 2.11 18.56 0.14
N SER A 146 2.65 17.39 -0.12
CA SER A 146 2.96 16.39 0.90
C SER A 146 4.42 16.02 0.88
N GLU A 147 4.93 15.61 2.04
CA GLU A 147 6.25 15.03 2.25
C GLU A 147 6.10 13.84 3.20
N ARG A 148 6.57 12.66 2.81
CA ARG A 148 6.62 11.52 3.72
C ARG A 148 7.77 11.70 4.70
N ILE A 149 7.44 11.90 5.98
CA ILE A 149 8.41 12.16 7.05
C ILE A 149 8.74 10.90 7.87
N VAL A 150 7.90 9.86 7.79
CA VAL A 150 8.11 8.57 8.45
C VAL A 150 7.74 7.44 7.49
N LEU A 151 8.54 6.39 7.46
CA LEU A 151 8.22 5.04 7.04
C LEU A 151 9.05 4.10 7.93
N SER A 152 8.43 3.44 8.92
CA SER A 152 9.15 2.75 9.98
C SER A 152 8.33 1.63 10.62
N ILE A 153 9.05 0.64 11.19
CA ILE A 153 8.51 -0.42 12.05
C ILE A 153 8.71 -0.13 13.55
N GLU A 154 9.29 1.02 13.91
CA GLU A 154 9.58 1.37 15.29
C GLU A 154 8.29 1.68 16.05
N GLU A 155 8.15 1.13 17.28
CA GLU A 155 6.93 1.20 18.09
C GLU A 155 6.48 2.64 18.38
N GLU A 156 7.41 3.56 18.53
CA GLU A 156 7.09 4.97 18.81
C GLU A 156 6.22 5.62 17.73
N PHE A 157 6.27 5.12 16.49
CA PHE A 157 5.44 5.64 15.39
C PHE A 157 4.04 5.01 15.32
N PHE A 158 3.71 4.09 16.23
CA PHE A 158 2.38 3.48 16.35
C PHE A 158 1.56 4.02 17.52
N GLU A 159 2.15 4.81 18.42
CA GLU A 159 1.51 5.28 19.65
C GLU A 159 0.19 6.02 19.39
N TRP A 160 0.06 6.69 18.25
CA TRP A 160 -1.17 7.39 17.86
C TRP A 160 -2.41 6.47 17.72
N GLN A 161 -2.21 5.16 17.56
CA GLN A 161 -3.30 4.19 17.51
C GLN A 161 -3.83 3.78 18.88
N LEU A 162 -3.09 4.13 19.94
CA LEU A 162 -3.42 3.76 21.32
C LEU A 162 -4.20 4.87 22.05
N GLU A 163 -4.33 6.05 21.45
CA GLU A 163 -5.08 7.21 21.95
C GLU A 163 -6.55 7.15 21.50
#